data_d7f6e60426e5232b71797a3e1a907d45
#
_entry.id   d7f6e60426e5232b71797a3e1a907d45
#
_cell.length_a   1.000
_cell.length_b   1.000
_cell.length_c   1.000
_cell.angle_alpha   90.00
_cell.angle_beta   90.00
_cell.angle_gamma   90.00
#
_symmetry.space_group_name_H-M   'P 1'
#
loop_
_entity.id
_entity.type
_entity.pdbx_description
1 polymer ?
#
loop_
_entity_poly.entity_id
_entity_poly.type
_entity_poly.pdbx_seq_one_letter_code
_entity_poly.pdbx_strand_id
1 'polypeptide(L)'
;MPHKNKNLEVFRNQIDSIDQQILDLLVERGHIVKQVTETKLAHQLPVFVPKRELEKTATFKELARERGIDPIWAEDFLRLIMGSSRQRQSEAAFPRSTQVAKHIIYIGGDGGMGKLYKRISDQTGHKTTSIDKSNWYELDQALKTADMVIITVPIHVTESVIQRLEGRLPEQVILADFTSNKRRPIEQMKAIHSGPILGLHPMHGPDVENLSKQLMVVCPVQQAEQSKWFLEQCELWGMRLIEAEAEKHDHVMHLVQGLRHFVALLHGSFMKHYDLNPNDMLDYSSPIYRAELMKTGRIFAQSAELYADIVFSNEERRALLLRFFEHHALLAEMVKNNDRNGFIKEFEQVTDFFGSFATKALEESGYLINRLADRFA
;
A
#
# COMPACT_ATOMS: atom_id res chain seq x y z
N MET A 1 50.75 -9.10 14.72
CA MET A 1 49.89 -8.08 15.38
C MET A 1 49.70 -6.93 14.40
N PRO A 2 48.48 -6.56 14.03
CA PRO A 2 48.27 -5.43 13.14
C PRO A 2 48.68 -4.16 13.90
N HIS A 3 49.60 -3.38 13.35
CA HIS A 3 49.95 -2.06 13.84
C HIS A 3 48.68 -1.20 13.86
N LYS A 4 48.15 -0.88 15.05
CA LYS A 4 47.12 0.15 15.21
C LYS A 4 47.70 1.46 14.67
N ASN A 5 47.29 1.86 13.52
CA ASN A 5 47.70 3.12 12.93
C ASN A 5 47.01 4.25 13.73
N LYS A 6 47.81 4.90 14.62
CA LYS A 6 47.30 5.99 15.48
C LYS A 6 46.54 7.08 14.74
N ASN A 7 46.95 7.38 13.50
CA ASN A 7 46.26 8.36 12.67
C ASN A 7 44.85 7.88 12.27
N LEU A 8 44.67 6.59 12.02
CA LEU A 8 43.38 6.02 11.70
C LEU A 8 42.39 6.09 12.89
N GLU A 9 42.90 5.89 14.12
CA GLU A 9 42.04 6.07 15.31
C GLU A 9 41.62 7.51 15.55
N VAL A 10 42.50 8.49 15.27
CA VAL A 10 42.17 9.91 15.35
C VAL A 10 41.05 10.25 14.34
N PHE A 11 41.16 9.77 13.10
CA PHE A 11 40.13 10.02 12.09
C PHE A 11 38.80 9.35 12.41
N ARG A 12 38.80 8.13 12.94
CA ARG A 12 37.59 7.45 13.42
C ARG A 12 36.91 8.23 14.52
N ASN A 13 37.65 8.70 15.52
CA ASN A 13 37.09 9.51 16.61
C ASN A 13 36.49 10.85 16.08
N GLN A 14 37.09 11.44 15.05
CA GLN A 14 36.53 12.63 14.41
C GLN A 14 35.21 12.31 13.68
N ILE A 15 35.14 11.19 12.96
CA ILE A 15 33.93 10.72 12.32
C ILE A 15 32.84 10.45 13.36
N ASP A 16 33.17 9.71 14.43
CA ASP A 16 32.23 9.41 15.53
C ASP A 16 31.65 10.69 16.15
N SER A 17 32.49 11.73 16.32
CA SER A 17 32.03 13.04 16.81
C SER A 17 31.09 13.75 15.85
N ILE A 18 31.32 13.65 14.54
CA ILE A 18 30.43 14.21 13.51
C ILE A 18 29.10 13.43 13.49
N ASP A 19 29.15 12.10 13.59
CA ASP A 19 27.95 11.27 13.64
C ASP A 19 27.07 11.62 14.85
N GLN A 20 27.67 11.90 16.02
CA GLN A 20 26.94 12.40 17.18
C GLN A 20 26.28 13.75 16.90
N GLN A 21 26.97 14.69 16.25
CA GLN A 21 26.37 15.98 15.86
C GLN A 21 25.20 15.81 14.90
N ILE A 22 25.28 14.87 13.96
CA ILE A 22 24.17 14.53 13.05
C ILE A 22 22.96 14.04 13.88
N LEU A 23 23.16 13.16 14.85
CA LEU A 23 22.08 12.70 15.75
C LEU A 23 21.46 13.84 16.54
N ASP A 24 22.28 14.74 17.10
CA ASP A 24 21.80 15.91 17.84
C ASP A 24 20.93 16.84 16.96
N LEU A 25 21.37 17.11 15.73
CA LEU A 25 20.61 17.89 14.76
C LEU A 25 19.29 17.20 14.37
N LEU A 26 19.26 15.87 14.31
CA LEU A 26 18.02 15.11 14.07
C LEU A 26 17.06 15.20 15.25
N VAL A 27 17.55 15.22 16.49
CA VAL A 27 16.75 15.48 17.70
C VAL A 27 16.17 16.90 17.68
N GLU A 28 16.98 17.91 17.43
CA GLU A 28 16.54 19.31 17.33
C GLU A 28 15.47 19.48 16.25
N ARG A 29 15.73 18.91 15.07
CA ARG A 29 14.75 18.86 13.99
C ARG A 29 13.44 18.19 14.43
N GLY A 30 13.52 17.12 15.23
CA GLY A 30 12.36 16.42 15.79
C GLY A 30 11.49 17.33 16.67
N HIS A 31 12.09 18.19 17.48
CA HIS A 31 11.39 19.18 18.30
C HIS A 31 10.64 20.20 17.43
N ILE A 32 11.28 20.69 16.36
CA ILE A 32 10.63 21.60 15.40
C ILE A 32 9.47 20.91 14.68
N VAL A 33 9.63 19.64 14.28
CA VAL A 33 8.56 18.84 13.66
C VAL A 33 7.35 18.71 14.58
N LYS A 34 7.54 18.58 15.89
CA LYS A 34 6.43 18.58 16.86
C LYS A 34 5.64 19.90 16.83
N GLN A 35 6.32 21.03 16.81
CA GLN A 35 5.66 22.35 16.68
C GLN A 35 4.91 22.50 15.34
N VAL A 36 5.50 22.00 14.25
CA VAL A 36 4.83 21.95 12.94
C VAL A 36 3.57 21.08 13.01
N THR A 37 3.60 19.95 13.73
CA THR A 37 2.45 19.07 13.92
C THR A 37 1.32 19.80 14.66
N GLU A 38 1.63 20.45 15.78
CA GLU A 38 0.66 21.24 16.55
C GLU A 38 0.03 22.35 15.70
N THR A 39 0.85 23.05 14.90
CA THR A 39 0.36 24.08 13.97
C THR A 39 -0.55 23.49 12.88
N LYS A 40 -0.18 22.36 12.31
CA LYS A 40 -1.01 21.67 11.30
C LYS A 40 -2.36 21.23 11.87
N LEU A 41 -2.37 20.67 13.07
CA LEU A 41 -3.60 20.28 13.77
C LEU A 41 -4.51 21.50 14.01
N ALA A 42 -3.95 22.61 14.50
CA ALA A 42 -4.71 23.82 14.76
C ALA A 42 -5.34 24.43 13.49
N HIS A 43 -4.69 24.28 12.33
CA HIS A 43 -5.14 24.82 11.04
C HIS A 43 -5.75 23.78 10.10
N GLN A 44 -5.99 22.57 10.57
CA GLN A 44 -6.57 21.44 9.77
C GLN A 44 -5.77 21.14 8.48
N LEU A 45 -4.44 21.19 8.56
CA LEU A 45 -3.55 20.92 7.42
C LEU A 45 -3.11 19.45 7.37
N PRO A 46 -3.00 18.86 6.17
CA PRO A 46 -2.62 17.44 6.03
C PRO A 46 -1.19 17.18 6.50
N VAL A 47 -0.97 15.98 7.03
CA VAL A 47 0.37 15.50 7.42
C VAL A 47 1.30 15.50 6.22
N PHE A 48 0.83 15.06 5.07
CA PHE A 48 1.58 14.96 3.82
C PHE A 48 1.11 16.01 2.80
N VAL A 49 2.04 16.83 2.30
CA VAL A 49 1.81 17.84 1.26
C VAL A 49 2.78 17.55 0.10
N PRO A 50 2.32 16.90 -1.00
CA PRO A 50 3.17 16.48 -2.10
C PRO A 50 4.03 17.59 -2.68
N LYS A 51 3.42 18.75 -2.98
CA LYS A 51 4.11 19.91 -3.55
C LYS A 51 5.27 20.37 -2.67
N ARG A 52 5.05 20.47 -1.35
CA ARG A 52 6.09 20.90 -0.40
C ARG A 52 7.26 19.90 -0.33
N GLU A 53 6.98 18.61 -0.40
CA GLU A 53 8.06 17.60 -0.43
C GLU A 53 8.89 17.69 -1.71
N LEU A 54 8.25 17.88 -2.87
CA LEU A 54 8.95 18.06 -4.14
C LEU A 54 9.85 19.30 -4.14
N GLU A 55 9.32 20.45 -3.71
CA GLU A 55 10.09 21.69 -3.60
C GLU A 55 11.29 21.51 -2.66
N LYS A 56 11.07 20.93 -1.49
CA LYS A 56 12.12 20.71 -0.50
C LYS A 56 13.20 19.76 -1.03
N THR A 57 12.80 18.69 -1.71
CA THR A 57 13.71 17.74 -2.31
C THR A 57 14.56 18.39 -3.39
N ALA A 58 13.96 19.17 -4.29
CA ALA A 58 14.67 19.90 -5.34
C ALA A 58 15.71 20.86 -4.74
N THR A 59 15.32 21.69 -3.77
CA THR A 59 16.22 22.62 -3.08
C THR A 59 17.37 21.88 -2.39
N PHE A 60 17.09 20.74 -1.76
CA PHE A 60 18.12 20.00 -1.03
C PHE A 60 19.14 19.35 -1.97
N LYS A 61 18.71 18.93 -3.15
CA LYS A 61 19.61 18.43 -4.23
C LYS A 61 20.55 19.51 -4.74
N GLU A 62 20.07 20.74 -4.94
CA GLU A 62 20.94 21.87 -5.33
C GLU A 62 21.97 22.17 -4.24
N LEU A 63 21.53 22.25 -2.98
CA LEU A 63 22.44 22.47 -1.85
C LEU A 63 23.49 21.36 -1.71
N ALA A 64 23.15 20.12 -2.05
CA ALA A 64 24.09 19.00 -2.08
C ALA A 64 25.15 19.17 -3.17
N ARG A 65 24.74 19.54 -4.39
CA ARG A 65 25.66 19.83 -5.50
C ARG A 65 26.67 20.93 -5.17
N GLU A 66 26.20 22.03 -4.59
CA GLU A 66 27.06 23.14 -4.15
C GLU A 66 28.14 22.69 -3.14
N ARG A 67 27.88 21.63 -2.39
CA ARG A 67 28.77 21.08 -1.35
C ARG A 67 29.57 19.87 -1.79
N GLY A 68 29.48 19.48 -3.07
CA GLY A 68 30.16 18.31 -3.60
C GLY A 68 29.61 16.97 -3.11
N ILE A 69 28.34 16.97 -2.62
CA ILE A 69 27.63 15.75 -2.19
C ILE A 69 26.79 15.25 -3.36
N ASP A 70 26.75 13.91 -3.56
CA ASP A 70 25.88 13.30 -4.56
C ASP A 70 24.42 13.69 -4.31
N PRO A 71 23.74 14.34 -5.28
CA PRO A 71 22.36 14.80 -5.12
C PRO A 71 21.35 13.65 -4.94
N ILE A 72 21.62 12.46 -5.49
CA ILE A 72 20.74 11.28 -5.35
C ILE A 72 20.84 10.75 -3.93
N TRP A 73 22.06 10.59 -3.42
CA TRP A 73 22.27 10.21 -2.02
C TRP A 73 21.65 11.21 -1.03
N ALA A 74 21.83 12.50 -1.29
CA ALA A 74 21.24 13.54 -0.44
C ALA A 74 19.71 13.52 -0.46
N GLU A 75 19.09 13.28 -1.61
CA GLU A 75 17.64 13.10 -1.73
C GLU A 75 17.15 11.94 -0.88
N ASP A 76 17.83 10.79 -0.93
CA ASP A 76 17.46 9.60 -0.16
C ASP A 76 17.55 9.84 1.35
N PHE A 77 18.64 10.46 1.78
CA PHE A 77 18.81 10.85 3.18
C PHE A 77 17.68 11.78 3.65
N LEU A 78 17.35 12.80 2.86
CA LEU A 78 16.22 13.68 3.17
C LEU A 78 14.89 12.93 3.22
N ARG A 79 14.65 11.99 2.30
CA ARG A 79 13.41 11.18 2.25
C ARG A 79 13.26 10.31 3.50
N LEU A 80 14.34 9.71 3.99
CA LEU A 80 14.36 8.94 5.24
C LEU A 80 13.97 9.83 6.43
N ILE A 81 14.59 11.00 6.56
CA ILE A 81 14.28 11.96 7.62
C ILE A 81 12.82 12.44 7.55
N MET A 82 12.32 12.74 6.35
CA MET A 82 10.92 13.14 6.17
C MET A 82 9.95 11.99 6.47
N GLY A 83 10.31 10.75 6.14
CA GLY A 83 9.55 9.55 6.48
C GLY A 83 9.36 9.40 7.98
N SER A 84 10.44 9.44 8.74
CA SER A 84 10.41 9.42 10.21
C SER A 84 9.58 10.58 10.80
N SER A 85 9.65 11.76 10.18
CA SER A 85 8.85 12.91 10.63
C SER A 85 7.35 12.69 10.42
N ARG A 86 6.95 12.12 9.27
CA ARG A 86 5.54 11.78 8.99
C ARG A 86 5.02 10.72 9.96
N GLN A 87 5.82 9.70 10.24
CA GLN A 87 5.45 8.67 11.21
C GLN A 87 5.13 9.30 12.57
N ARG A 88 6.03 10.12 13.12
CA ARG A 88 5.80 10.82 14.40
C ARG A 88 4.57 11.73 14.38
N GLN A 89 4.31 12.42 13.27
CA GLN A 89 3.11 13.24 13.11
C GLN A 89 1.84 12.38 13.13
N SER A 90 1.86 11.24 12.47
CA SER A 90 0.74 10.29 12.42
C SER A 90 0.46 9.60 13.76
N GLU A 91 1.46 9.45 14.63
CA GLU A 91 1.31 8.91 15.99
C GLU A 91 0.65 9.90 16.96
N ALA A 92 0.83 11.19 16.73
CA ALA A 92 0.33 12.23 17.62
C ALA A 92 -1.19 12.45 17.51
N ALA A 93 -1.68 12.81 16.34
CA ALA A 93 -3.09 12.97 15.99
C ALA A 93 -3.22 13.33 14.50
N PHE A 94 -4.46 13.30 13.99
CA PHE A 94 -4.77 13.82 12.65
C PHE A 94 -5.79 14.97 12.74
N PRO A 95 -5.70 15.95 11.84
CA PRO A 95 -6.77 16.93 11.70
C PRO A 95 -8.03 16.27 11.20
N ARG A 96 -9.18 16.80 11.60
CA ARG A 96 -10.48 16.28 11.17
C ARG A 96 -11.02 17.12 10.02
N SER A 97 -11.52 16.48 8.97
CA SER A 97 -12.12 17.16 7.80
C SER A 97 -13.45 17.84 8.12
N THR A 98 -14.09 17.47 9.24
CA THR A 98 -15.39 17.98 9.66
C THR A 98 -15.32 18.74 11.00
N GLN A 99 -16.17 19.73 11.20
CA GLN A 99 -16.24 20.44 12.48
C GLN A 99 -16.75 19.54 13.61
N VAL A 100 -17.74 18.70 13.29
CA VAL A 100 -18.36 17.76 14.25
C VAL A 100 -17.81 16.37 14.01
N ALA A 101 -17.53 15.63 15.08
CA ALA A 101 -17.12 14.25 15.00
C ALA A 101 -18.17 13.40 14.29
N LYS A 102 -17.76 12.61 13.32
CA LYS A 102 -18.59 11.64 12.61
C LYS A 102 -18.61 10.29 13.33
N HIS A 103 -19.70 9.55 13.23
CA HIS A 103 -19.79 8.19 13.74
C HIS A 103 -19.64 7.19 12.58
N ILE A 104 -18.55 6.42 12.61
CA ILE A 104 -18.20 5.44 11.59
C ILE A 104 -18.33 4.04 12.17
N ILE A 105 -19.14 3.19 11.55
CA ILE A 105 -19.28 1.78 11.90
C ILE A 105 -18.37 0.97 10.96
N TYR A 106 -17.48 0.17 11.54
CA TYR A 106 -16.65 -0.79 10.82
C TYR A 106 -17.23 -2.20 11.00
N ILE A 107 -17.83 -2.77 9.95
CA ILE A 107 -18.26 -4.16 9.96
C ILE A 107 -17.06 -5.03 9.59
N GLY A 108 -16.65 -5.91 10.51
CA GLY A 108 -15.35 -6.58 10.46
C GLY A 108 -14.25 -5.72 11.11
N GLY A 109 -14.62 -4.81 12.02
CA GLY A 109 -13.74 -3.85 12.66
C GLY A 109 -12.63 -4.48 13.52
N ASP A 110 -12.77 -5.73 13.93
CA ASP A 110 -11.76 -6.50 14.66
C ASP A 110 -10.76 -7.22 13.74
N GLY A 111 -11.00 -7.19 12.42
CA GLY A 111 -10.05 -7.65 11.40
C GLY A 111 -8.88 -6.68 11.20
N GLY A 112 -7.85 -7.08 10.44
CA GLY A 112 -6.64 -6.27 10.26
C GLY A 112 -6.91 -4.88 9.68
N MET A 113 -7.62 -4.79 8.56
CA MET A 113 -7.97 -3.51 7.92
C MET A 113 -8.94 -2.69 8.78
N GLY A 114 -9.96 -3.34 9.35
CA GLY A 114 -10.91 -2.69 10.24
C GLY A 114 -10.22 -2.05 11.44
N LYS A 115 -9.35 -2.79 12.15
CA LYS A 115 -8.56 -2.27 13.28
C LYS A 115 -7.67 -1.09 12.90
N LEU A 116 -7.00 -1.15 11.73
CA LEU A 116 -6.13 -0.08 11.26
C LEU A 116 -6.94 1.22 11.08
N TYR A 117 -8.00 1.17 10.28
CA TYR A 117 -8.79 2.36 9.98
C TYR A 117 -9.61 2.86 11.17
N LYS A 118 -10.12 1.95 12.01
CA LYS A 118 -10.77 2.30 13.28
C LYS A 118 -9.81 3.09 14.17
N ARG A 119 -8.60 2.57 14.42
CA ARG A 119 -7.58 3.25 15.23
C ARG A 119 -7.28 4.66 14.72
N ILE A 120 -7.11 4.81 13.40
CA ILE A 120 -6.79 6.11 12.79
C ILE A 120 -7.99 7.07 12.87
N SER A 121 -9.22 6.57 12.71
CA SER A 121 -10.43 7.36 12.90
C SER A 121 -10.61 7.84 14.34
N ASP A 122 -10.31 6.97 15.32
CA ASP A 122 -10.32 7.33 16.75
C ASP A 122 -9.25 8.41 17.05
N GLN A 123 -8.04 8.27 16.51
CA GLN A 123 -6.97 9.29 16.61
C GLN A 123 -7.34 10.62 15.96
N THR A 124 -8.23 10.61 14.98
CA THR A 124 -8.79 11.82 14.35
C THR A 124 -9.90 12.46 15.18
N GLY A 125 -10.38 11.78 16.23
CA GLY A 125 -11.48 12.22 17.08
C GLY A 125 -12.86 11.97 16.49
N HIS A 126 -13.00 11.03 15.55
CA HIS A 126 -14.28 10.46 15.14
C HIS A 126 -14.74 9.42 16.16
N LYS A 127 -16.05 9.21 16.26
CA LYS A 127 -16.61 8.09 17.00
C LYS A 127 -16.56 6.85 16.13
N THR A 128 -16.10 5.73 16.66
CA THR A 128 -16.13 4.46 15.92
C THR A 128 -16.84 3.35 16.66
N THR A 129 -17.47 2.46 15.91
CA THR A 129 -18.05 1.22 16.43
C THR A 129 -17.60 0.05 15.59
N SER A 130 -17.10 -1.01 16.23
CA SER A 130 -16.78 -2.28 15.57
C SER A 130 -17.98 -3.21 15.66
N ILE A 131 -18.44 -3.72 14.53
CA ILE A 131 -19.50 -4.74 14.46
C ILE A 131 -18.90 -5.99 13.81
N ASP A 132 -18.93 -7.07 14.56
CA ASP A 132 -18.42 -8.38 14.16
C ASP A 132 -19.48 -9.48 14.42
N LYS A 133 -19.14 -10.74 14.17
CA LYS A 133 -20.08 -11.86 14.34
C LYS A 133 -20.63 -11.94 15.77
N SER A 134 -19.83 -11.62 16.78
CA SER A 134 -20.16 -11.75 18.20
C SER A 134 -21.09 -10.68 18.71
N ASN A 135 -21.08 -9.48 18.11
CA ASN A 135 -21.86 -8.32 18.57
C ASN A 135 -22.78 -7.74 17.48
N TRP A 136 -23.15 -8.53 16.49
CA TRP A 136 -24.05 -8.10 15.42
C TRP A 136 -25.38 -7.53 15.92
N TYR A 137 -25.84 -7.96 17.08
CA TYR A 137 -27.05 -7.45 17.72
C TYR A 137 -26.97 -5.97 18.10
N GLU A 138 -25.79 -5.38 18.18
CA GLU A 138 -25.59 -3.97 18.49
C GLU A 138 -25.75 -3.05 17.26
N LEU A 139 -25.80 -3.63 16.04
CA LEU A 139 -25.82 -2.88 14.79
C LEU A 139 -26.97 -1.87 14.73
N ASP A 140 -28.21 -2.30 15.02
CA ASP A 140 -29.37 -1.42 14.89
C ASP A 140 -29.33 -0.24 15.87
N GLN A 141 -28.72 -0.43 17.04
CA GLN A 141 -28.48 0.67 17.97
C GLN A 141 -27.38 1.62 17.49
N ALA A 142 -26.31 1.09 16.92
CA ALA A 142 -25.21 1.88 16.37
C ALA A 142 -25.66 2.71 15.16
N LEU A 143 -26.51 2.16 14.30
CA LEU A 143 -27.03 2.81 13.10
C LEU A 143 -27.86 4.08 13.39
N LYS A 144 -28.45 4.21 14.59
CA LYS A 144 -29.24 5.40 14.96
C LYS A 144 -28.42 6.70 14.95
N THR A 145 -27.12 6.61 15.10
CA THR A 145 -26.22 7.77 15.15
C THR A 145 -25.10 7.69 14.12
N ALA A 146 -25.13 6.69 13.23
CA ALA A 146 -24.09 6.48 12.23
C ALA A 146 -24.17 7.52 11.13
N ASP A 147 -23.02 8.02 10.73
CA ASP A 147 -22.83 8.80 9.49
C ASP A 147 -22.35 7.91 8.33
N MET A 148 -21.61 6.82 8.67
CA MET A 148 -21.02 5.95 7.66
C MET A 148 -20.89 4.52 8.18
N VAL A 149 -21.11 3.56 7.30
CA VAL A 149 -20.83 2.13 7.50
C VAL A 149 -19.80 1.70 6.49
N ILE A 150 -18.69 1.11 6.95
CA ILE A 150 -17.63 0.58 6.10
C ILE A 150 -17.51 -0.93 6.31
N ILE A 151 -17.70 -1.70 5.25
CA ILE A 151 -17.56 -3.15 5.26
C ILE A 151 -16.07 -3.50 5.05
N THR A 152 -15.45 -4.12 6.07
CA THR A 152 -14.04 -4.49 6.10
C THR A 152 -13.82 -5.99 6.34
N VAL A 153 -14.83 -6.80 6.04
CA VAL A 153 -14.80 -8.25 6.18
C VAL A 153 -14.04 -8.92 5.03
N PRO A 154 -13.64 -10.21 5.16
CA PRO A 154 -13.08 -10.98 4.06
C PRO A 154 -13.96 -11.00 2.81
N ILE A 155 -13.35 -11.10 1.65
CA ILE A 155 -14.02 -10.98 0.33
C ILE A 155 -15.18 -11.97 0.21
N HIS A 156 -14.97 -13.23 0.58
CA HIS A 156 -15.97 -14.31 0.45
C HIS A 156 -17.24 -14.13 1.31
N VAL A 157 -17.18 -13.31 2.36
CA VAL A 157 -18.37 -13.03 3.22
C VAL A 157 -19.00 -11.67 2.94
N THR A 158 -18.38 -10.83 2.11
CA THR A 158 -18.84 -9.45 1.85
C THR A 158 -20.28 -9.42 1.36
N GLU A 159 -20.63 -10.26 0.39
CA GLU A 159 -21.99 -10.31 -0.17
C GLU A 159 -23.04 -10.67 0.88
N SER A 160 -22.79 -11.67 1.72
CA SER A 160 -23.71 -12.06 2.78
C SER A 160 -23.86 -10.95 3.84
N VAL A 161 -22.80 -10.18 4.09
CA VAL A 161 -22.85 -9.02 5.00
C VAL A 161 -23.67 -7.90 4.40
N ILE A 162 -23.51 -7.58 3.11
CA ILE A 162 -24.32 -6.59 2.40
C ILE A 162 -25.81 -6.98 2.48
N GLN A 163 -26.16 -8.21 2.17
CA GLN A 163 -27.55 -8.70 2.26
C GLN A 163 -28.13 -8.56 3.67
N ARG A 164 -27.35 -8.81 4.72
CA ARG A 164 -27.80 -8.64 6.11
C ARG A 164 -28.09 -7.18 6.50
N LEU A 165 -27.63 -6.22 5.73
CA LEU A 165 -27.91 -4.79 5.93
C LEU A 165 -29.20 -4.33 5.25
N GLU A 166 -29.84 -5.16 4.43
CA GLU A 166 -31.07 -4.83 3.74
C GLU A 166 -32.17 -4.41 4.72
N GLY A 167 -32.81 -3.27 4.42
CA GLY A 167 -33.88 -2.70 5.23
C GLY A 167 -33.45 -2.12 6.60
N ARG A 168 -32.15 -2.09 6.91
CA ARG A 168 -31.63 -1.59 8.21
C ARG A 168 -30.99 -0.21 8.10
N LEU A 169 -30.41 0.13 6.94
CA LEU A 169 -29.64 1.34 6.77
C LEU A 169 -30.53 2.58 6.67
N PRO A 170 -30.36 3.60 7.52
CA PRO A 170 -31.00 4.90 7.32
C PRO A 170 -30.49 5.52 6.00
N GLU A 171 -31.40 6.19 5.26
CA GLU A 171 -31.10 6.69 3.92
C GLU A 171 -29.91 7.66 3.86
N GLN A 172 -29.67 8.44 4.93
CA GLN A 172 -28.56 9.40 4.99
C GLN A 172 -27.20 8.78 5.30
N VAL A 173 -27.15 7.50 5.70
CA VAL A 173 -25.89 6.82 6.08
C VAL A 173 -25.13 6.44 4.84
N ILE A 174 -23.84 6.79 4.78
CA ILE A 174 -22.96 6.36 3.70
C ILE A 174 -22.65 4.88 3.86
N LEU A 175 -22.89 4.09 2.82
CA LEU A 175 -22.47 2.68 2.76
C LEU A 175 -21.22 2.55 1.91
N ALA A 176 -20.15 1.99 2.47
CA ALA A 176 -18.89 1.75 1.78
C ALA A 176 -18.32 0.37 2.04
N ASP A 177 -17.40 -0.08 1.18
CA ASP A 177 -16.69 -1.34 1.33
C ASP A 177 -15.18 -1.17 1.05
N PHE A 178 -14.34 -2.07 1.60
CA PHE A 178 -12.89 -2.12 1.38
C PHE A 178 -12.45 -3.35 0.57
N THR A 179 -13.38 -4.02 -0.08
CA THR A 179 -13.05 -5.24 -0.85
C THR A 179 -12.13 -4.96 -2.03
N SER A 180 -11.39 -5.98 -2.44
CA SER A 180 -10.50 -5.92 -3.61
C SER A 180 -11.24 -5.98 -4.95
N ASN A 181 -12.53 -6.25 -4.97
CA ASN A 181 -13.41 -6.19 -6.15
C ASN A 181 -14.40 -5.05 -5.95
N LYS A 182 -14.80 -4.37 -7.03
CA LYS A 182 -15.70 -3.22 -6.90
C LYS A 182 -17.05 -3.45 -7.55
N ARG A 183 -17.10 -3.99 -8.76
CA ARG A 183 -18.36 -4.10 -9.53
C ARG A 183 -19.46 -4.80 -8.73
N ARG A 184 -19.22 -6.04 -8.31
CA ARG A 184 -20.24 -6.86 -7.66
C ARG A 184 -20.68 -6.33 -6.27
N PRO A 185 -19.79 -5.96 -5.35
CA PRO A 185 -20.19 -5.33 -4.10
C PRO A 185 -20.99 -4.04 -4.30
N ILE A 186 -20.59 -3.20 -5.24
CA ILE A 186 -21.32 -1.95 -5.56
C ILE A 186 -22.72 -2.24 -6.08
N GLU A 187 -22.90 -3.19 -7.01
CA GLU A 187 -24.21 -3.61 -7.51
C GLU A 187 -25.12 -4.07 -6.36
N GLN A 188 -24.58 -4.86 -5.43
CA GLN A 188 -25.33 -5.35 -4.28
C GLN A 188 -25.66 -4.24 -3.28
N MET A 189 -24.72 -3.32 -3.00
CA MET A 189 -24.99 -2.16 -2.16
C MET A 189 -26.09 -1.28 -2.74
N LYS A 190 -26.09 -1.06 -4.07
CA LYS A 190 -27.17 -0.33 -4.77
C LYS A 190 -28.53 -1.01 -4.70
N ALA A 191 -28.57 -2.33 -4.66
CA ALA A 191 -29.81 -3.07 -4.57
C ALA A 191 -30.51 -2.92 -3.20
N ILE A 192 -29.75 -2.68 -2.12
CA ILE A 192 -30.27 -2.64 -0.75
C ILE A 192 -30.32 -1.24 -0.15
N HIS A 193 -29.69 -0.24 -0.76
CA HIS A 193 -29.53 1.09 -0.17
C HIS A 193 -29.76 2.20 -1.20
N SER A 194 -30.67 3.12 -0.89
CA SER A 194 -31.00 4.30 -1.72
C SER A 194 -30.13 5.53 -1.42
N GLY A 195 -29.42 5.53 -0.30
CA GLY A 195 -28.54 6.60 0.16
C GLY A 195 -27.16 6.61 -0.52
N PRO A 196 -26.19 7.35 0.04
CA PRO A 196 -24.85 7.47 -0.53
C PRO A 196 -24.09 6.13 -0.52
N ILE A 197 -23.44 5.80 -1.65
CA ILE A 197 -22.63 4.58 -1.80
C ILE A 197 -21.26 4.94 -2.32
N LEU A 198 -20.21 4.37 -1.71
CA LEU A 198 -18.82 4.59 -2.04
C LEU A 198 -18.04 3.26 -2.07
N GLY A 199 -17.54 2.87 -3.22
CA GLY A 199 -16.61 1.75 -3.34
C GLY A 199 -15.18 2.20 -3.03
N LEU A 200 -14.51 1.55 -2.10
CA LEU A 200 -13.15 1.87 -1.69
C LEU A 200 -12.26 0.64 -1.79
N HIS A 201 -11.02 0.83 -2.26
CA HIS A 201 -10.02 -0.24 -2.26
C HIS A 201 -8.68 0.30 -1.76
N PRO A 202 -8.33 0.12 -0.49
CA PRO A 202 -6.99 0.38 0.01
C PRO A 202 -5.97 -0.55 -0.67
N MET A 203 -5.01 0.02 -1.39
CA MET A 203 -3.98 -0.76 -2.11
C MET A 203 -2.80 -1.13 -1.21
N HIS A 204 -3.09 -1.45 0.04
CA HIS A 204 -2.11 -1.85 1.05
C HIS A 204 -2.70 -2.86 2.02
N GLY A 205 -1.85 -3.60 2.72
CA GLY A 205 -2.27 -4.48 3.82
C GLY A 205 -2.38 -3.75 5.15
N PRO A 206 -2.82 -4.43 6.20
CA PRO A 206 -2.93 -3.85 7.55
C PRO A 206 -1.59 -3.64 8.26
N ASP A 207 -0.51 -4.13 7.69
CA ASP A 207 0.86 -4.11 8.22
C ASP A 207 1.63 -2.80 7.88
N VAL A 208 0.94 -1.79 7.32
CA VAL A 208 1.54 -0.47 7.09
C VAL A 208 1.65 0.32 8.40
N GLU A 209 2.76 1.03 8.58
CA GLU A 209 3.01 1.84 9.77
C GLU A 209 2.03 3.04 9.87
N ASN A 210 1.72 3.66 8.72
CA ASN A 210 0.79 4.78 8.60
C ASN A 210 0.18 4.84 7.19
N LEU A 211 -0.85 5.67 7.01
CA LEU A 211 -1.53 5.84 5.72
C LEU A 211 -0.87 6.85 4.78
N SER A 212 0.19 7.53 5.22
CA SER A 212 0.86 8.55 4.41
C SER A 212 1.44 7.94 3.13
N LYS A 213 1.07 8.49 1.98
CA LYS A 213 1.42 8.01 0.63
C LYS A 213 0.79 6.67 0.23
N GLN A 214 -0.01 6.04 1.09
CA GLN A 214 -0.75 4.84 0.70
C GLN A 214 -1.81 5.22 -0.34
N LEU A 215 -2.04 4.31 -1.28
CA LEU A 215 -3.03 4.48 -2.34
C LEU A 215 -4.38 3.93 -1.91
N MET A 216 -5.44 4.71 -2.14
CA MET A 216 -6.82 4.28 -2.11
C MET A 216 -7.43 4.46 -3.50
N VAL A 217 -7.96 3.41 -4.08
CA VAL A 217 -8.83 3.55 -5.25
C VAL A 217 -10.25 3.83 -4.77
N VAL A 218 -10.88 4.82 -5.38
CA VAL A 218 -12.20 5.32 -5.04
C VAL A 218 -13.12 5.11 -6.24
N CYS A 219 -14.22 4.40 -6.03
CA CYS A 219 -15.29 4.25 -7.02
C CYS A 219 -16.54 4.98 -6.49
N PRO A 220 -16.76 6.25 -6.87
CA PRO A 220 -17.96 6.99 -6.50
C PRO A 220 -19.17 6.38 -7.24
N VAL A 221 -20.29 6.17 -6.52
CA VAL A 221 -21.43 5.43 -7.09
C VAL A 221 -22.66 6.31 -7.14
N GLN A 222 -23.23 6.66 -5.99
CA GLN A 222 -24.42 7.51 -5.92
C GLN A 222 -24.29 8.48 -4.77
N GLN A 223 -24.85 9.67 -4.94
CA GLN A 223 -24.83 10.76 -3.95
C GLN A 223 -23.41 11.03 -3.42
N ALA A 224 -22.39 10.96 -4.31
CA ALA A 224 -20.95 10.99 -3.96
C ALA A 224 -20.55 12.24 -3.16
N GLU A 225 -21.23 13.38 -3.36
CA GLU A 225 -20.98 14.62 -2.60
C GLU A 225 -21.15 14.43 -1.09
N GLN A 226 -22.06 13.55 -0.64
CA GLN A 226 -22.24 13.27 0.78
C GLN A 226 -21.05 12.53 1.40
N SER A 227 -20.25 11.83 0.57
CA SER A 227 -19.06 11.08 0.98
C SER A 227 -17.78 11.93 0.95
N LYS A 228 -17.83 13.16 0.46
CA LYS A 228 -16.66 14.03 0.23
C LYS A 228 -15.85 14.26 1.50
N TRP A 229 -16.51 14.42 2.65
CA TRP A 229 -15.83 14.59 3.93
C TRP A 229 -14.89 13.41 4.26
N PHE A 230 -15.26 12.18 3.91
CA PHE A 230 -14.43 11.01 4.18
C PHE A 230 -13.24 10.94 3.23
N LEU A 231 -13.42 11.33 1.97
CA LEU A 231 -12.32 11.41 1.00
C LEU A 231 -11.33 12.51 1.42
N GLU A 232 -11.80 13.68 1.81
CA GLU A 232 -10.98 14.75 2.40
C GLU A 232 -10.24 14.25 3.66
N GLN A 233 -10.92 13.43 4.48
CA GLN A 233 -10.28 12.83 5.65
C GLN A 233 -9.17 11.87 5.26
N CYS A 234 -9.33 11.07 4.23
CA CYS A 234 -8.26 10.20 3.70
C CYS A 234 -7.05 11.02 3.21
N GLU A 235 -7.29 12.16 2.55
CA GLU A 235 -6.22 13.08 2.15
C GLU A 235 -5.52 13.72 3.35
N LEU A 236 -6.26 14.08 4.40
CA LEU A 236 -5.67 14.57 5.66
C LEU A 236 -4.82 13.52 6.36
N TRP A 237 -5.17 12.23 6.25
CA TRP A 237 -4.31 11.12 6.68
C TRP A 237 -3.06 10.94 5.80
N GLY A 238 -2.98 11.71 4.69
CA GLY A 238 -1.84 11.70 3.77
C GLY A 238 -1.94 10.64 2.68
N MET A 239 -3.12 10.05 2.47
CA MET A 239 -3.34 9.08 1.40
C MET A 239 -3.35 9.76 0.03
N ARG A 240 -3.06 8.97 -0.99
CA ARG A 240 -3.26 9.33 -2.39
C ARG A 240 -4.55 8.67 -2.88
N LEU A 241 -5.48 9.46 -3.36
CA LEU A 241 -6.75 8.98 -3.91
C LEU A 241 -6.67 8.92 -5.44
N ILE A 242 -7.20 7.86 -6.02
CA ILE A 242 -7.40 7.72 -7.47
C ILE A 242 -8.84 7.29 -7.71
N GLU A 243 -9.59 8.09 -8.44
CA GLU A 243 -10.93 7.71 -8.89
C GLU A 243 -10.87 6.76 -10.09
N ALA A 244 -11.73 5.77 -10.07
CA ALA A 244 -11.89 4.80 -11.16
C ALA A 244 -13.31 4.29 -11.23
N GLU A 245 -13.77 3.99 -12.45
CA GLU A 245 -14.98 3.20 -12.67
C GLU A 245 -14.75 1.76 -12.15
N ALA A 246 -15.78 1.17 -11.55
CA ALA A 246 -15.70 -0.15 -10.92
C ALA A 246 -15.23 -1.26 -11.90
N GLU A 247 -15.71 -1.23 -13.14
CA GLU A 247 -15.32 -2.18 -14.18
C GLU A 247 -13.84 -2.03 -14.57
N LYS A 248 -13.39 -0.78 -14.78
CA LYS A 248 -11.97 -0.50 -15.09
C LYS A 248 -11.07 -0.92 -13.93
N HIS A 249 -11.49 -0.63 -12.70
CA HIS A 249 -10.78 -1.08 -11.49
C HIS A 249 -10.62 -2.61 -11.51
N ASP A 250 -11.71 -3.36 -11.64
CA ASP A 250 -11.69 -4.83 -11.58
C ASP A 250 -10.86 -5.42 -12.71
N HIS A 251 -10.94 -4.86 -13.92
CA HIS A 251 -10.12 -5.27 -15.04
C HIS A 251 -8.62 -5.15 -14.74
N VAL A 252 -8.18 -4.01 -14.21
CA VAL A 252 -6.77 -3.79 -13.82
C VAL A 252 -6.36 -4.72 -12.67
N MET A 253 -7.25 -4.96 -11.71
CA MET A 253 -6.97 -5.85 -10.57
C MET A 253 -6.86 -7.33 -10.95
N HIS A 254 -7.36 -7.74 -12.12
CA HIS A 254 -7.10 -9.09 -12.64
C HIS A 254 -5.59 -9.35 -12.83
N LEU A 255 -4.83 -8.35 -13.27
CA LEU A 255 -3.38 -8.45 -13.44
C LEU A 255 -2.62 -8.07 -12.16
N VAL A 256 -2.94 -6.90 -11.60
CA VAL A 256 -2.20 -6.32 -10.46
C VAL A 256 -2.31 -7.19 -9.20
N GLN A 257 -3.44 -7.84 -9.00
CA GLN A 257 -3.64 -8.74 -7.85
C GLN A 257 -3.76 -10.21 -8.28
N GLY A 258 -4.72 -10.55 -9.13
CA GLY A 258 -5.03 -11.94 -9.47
C GLY A 258 -3.83 -12.69 -10.02
N LEU A 259 -3.35 -12.27 -11.17
CA LEU A 259 -2.21 -12.93 -11.85
C LEU A 259 -0.94 -12.86 -11.00
N ARG A 260 -0.60 -11.68 -10.45
CA ARG A 260 0.60 -11.51 -9.64
C ARG A 260 0.66 -12.47 -8.45
N HIS A 261 -0.44 -12.63 -7.71
CA HIS A 261 -0.46 -13.51 -6.54
C HIS A 261 -0.42 -14.98 -6.95
N PHE A 262 -1.09 -15.33 -8.05
CA PHE A 262 -1.04 -16.69 -8.58
C PHE A 262 0.37 -17.07 -9.06
N VAL A 263 1.07 -16.16 -9.76
CA VAL A 263 2.46 -16.38 -10.19
C VAL A 263 3.40 -16.56 -9.00
N ALA A 264 3.21 -15.81 -7.91
CA ALA A 264 3.98 -16.00 -6.69
C ALA A 264 3.71 -17.38 -6.04
N LEU A 265 2.45 -17.85 -6.02
CA LEU A 265 2.10 -19.20 -5.59
C LEU A 265 2.74 -20.26 -6.49
N LEU A 266 2.67 -20.09 -7.81
CA LEU A 266 3.27 -20.99 -8.79
C LEU A 266 4.77 -21.14 -8.56
N HIS A 267 5.47 -20.01 -8.38
CA HIS A 267 6.92 -20.01 -8.12
C HIS A 267 7.26 -20.74 -6.82
N GLY A 268 6.58 -20.42 -5.70
CA GLY A 268 6.80 -21.10 -4.42
C GLY A 268 6.45 -22.60 -4.46
N SER A 269 5.38 -22.97 -5.16
CA SER A 269 4.99 -24.37 -5.36
C SER A 269 6.03 -25.14 -6.17
N PHE A 270 6.60 -24.53 -7.22
CA PHE A 270 7.67 -25.10 -8.01
C PHE A 270 8.93 -25.32 -7.15
N MET A 271 9.35 -24.34 -6.38
CA MET A 271 10.49 -24.47 -5.45
C MET A 271 10.29 -25.63 -4.48
N LYS A 272 9.10 -25.72 -3.86
CA LYS A 272 8.74 -26.83 -2.97
C LYS A 272 8.83 -28.19 -3.68
N HIS A 273 8.34 -28.28 -4.92
CA HIS A 273 8.32 -29.53 -5.69
C HIS A 273 9.74 -30.06 -5.96
N TYR A 274 10.70 -29.16 -6.19
CA TYR A 274 12.10 -29.50 -6.45
C TYR A 274 12.99 -29.42 -5.20
N ASP A 275 12.39 -29.31 -4.01
CA ASP A 275 13.10 -29.25 -2.72
C ASP A 275 14.19 -28.15 -2.67
N LEU A 276 13.90 -27.00 -3.30
CA LEU A 276 14.79 -25.85 -3.33
C LEU A 276 14.63 -25.01 -2.06
N ASN A 277 15.64 -25.07 -1.19
CA ASN A 277 15.60 -24.30 0.06
C ASN A 277 15.81 -22.80 -0.22
N PRO A 278 14.85 -21.92 0.14
CA PRO A 278 14.99 -20.49 -0.08
C PRO A 278 16.21 -19.87 0.58
N ASN A 279 16.66 -20.36 1.75
CA ASN A 279 17.84 -19.84 2.43
C ASN A 279 19.14 -20.14 1.66
N ASP A 280 19.26 -21.35 1.11
CA ASP A 280 20.42 -21.72 0.33
C ASP A 280 20.50 -20.87 -0.96
N MET A 281 19.35 -20.54 -1.54
CA MET A 281 19.27 -19.69 -2.73
C MET A 281 19.71 -18.25 -2.46
N LEU A 282 19.56 -17.74 -1.23
CA LEU A 282 19.99 -16.39 -0.87
C LEU A 282 21.52 -16.22 -0.99
N ASP A 283 22.29 -17.24 -0.63
CA ASP A 283 23.76 -17.20 -0.67
C ASP A 283 24.32 -17.08 -2.09
N TYR A 284 23.56 -17.54 -3.08
CA TYR A 284 23.93 -17.52 -4.51
C TYR A 284 23.14 -16.49 -5.31
N SER A 285 22.39 -15.61 -4.65
CA SER A 285 21.46 -14.70 -5.33
C SER A 285 22.03 -13.31 -5.58
N SER A 286 21.74 -12.78 -6.77
CA SER A 286 21.89 -11.33 -7.00
C SER A 286 20.87 -10.55 -6.17
N PRO A 287 21.11 -9.24 -5.89
CA PRO A 287 20.16 -8.41 -5.15
C PRO A 287 18.75 -8.39 -5.76
N ILE A 288 18.62 -8.42 -7.09
CA ILE A 288 17.32 -8.46 -7.78
C ILE A 288 16.58 -9.77 -7.51
N TYR A 289 17.29 -10.91 -7.63
CA TYR A 289 16.68 -12.22 -7.34
C TYR A 289 16.25 -12.33 -5.88
N ARG A 290 17.08 -11.79 -4.96
CA ARG A 290 16.74 -11.70 -3.54
C ARG A 290 15.44 -10.91 -3.31
N ALA A 291 15.26 -9.78 -4.00
CA ALA A 291 14.01 -9.02 -3.94
C ALA A 291 12.80 -9.81 -4.45
N GLU A 292 12.97 -10.57 -5.54
CA GLU A 292 11.92 -11.45 -6.08
C GLU A 292 11.57 -12.58 -5.12
N LEU A 293 12.56 -13.22 -4.52
CA LEU A 293 12.37 -14.27 -3.53
C LEU A 293 11.63 -13.75 -2.28
N MET A 294 12.03 -12.58 -1.76
CA MET A 294 11.34 -11.91 -0.64
C MET A 294 9.89 -11.57 -0.98
N LYS A 295 9.63 -11.03 -2.18
CA LYS A 295 8.28 -10.75 -2.67
C LYS A 295 7.43 -12.02 -2.78
N THR A 296 8.01 -13.12 -3.25
CA THR A 296 7.35 -14.44 -3.34
C THR A 296 7.09 -15.00 -1.94
N GLY A 297 8.10 -15.02 -1.07
CA GLY A 297 7.99 -15.55 0.29
C GLY A 297 6.98 -14.79 1.16
N ARG A 298 6.83 -13.46 0.95
CA ARG A 298 5.92 -12.61 1.72
C ARG A 298 4.47 -13.10 1.71
N ILE A 299 3.98 -13.67 0.61
CA ILE A 299 2.60 -14.15 0.54
C ILE A 299 2.36 -15.34 1.46
N PHE A 300 3.36 -16.19 1.66
CA PHE A 300 3.25 -17.39 2.50
C PHE A 300 3.31 -17.10 4.01
N ALA A 301 3.65 -15.87 4.40
CA ALA A 301 3.56 -15.39 5.77
C ALA A 301 2.17 -14.79 6.11
N GLN A 302 1.21 -14.87 5.18
CA GLN A 302 -0.13 -14.28 5.31
C GLN A 302 -1.20 -15.37 5.15
N SER A 303 -2.50 -14.99 5.24
CA SER A 303 -3.62 -15.93 5.14
C SER A 303 -3.74 -16.52 3.72
N ALA A 304 -3.73 -17.84 3.61
CA ALA A 304 -3.99 -18.55 2.37
C ALA A 304 -5.42 -18.26 1.85
N GLU A 305 -6.40 -18.11 2.74
CA GLU A 305 -7.78 -17.77 2.39
C GLU A 305 -7.87 -16.42 1.68
N LEU A 306 -7.14 -15.41 2.17
CA LEU A 306 -7.09 -14.09 1.52
C LEU A 306 -6.64 -14.21 0.05
N TYR A 307 -5.59 -14.97 -0.21
CA TYR A 307 -5.06 -15.14 -1.57
C TYR A 307 -5.98 -16.00 -2.43
N ALA A 308 -6.61 -17.01 -1.87
CA ALA A 308 -7.64 -17.78 -2.56
C ALA A 308 -8.82 -16.88 -2.95
N ASP A 309 -9.33 -16.07 -2.02
CA ASP A 309 -10.40 -15.11 -2.28
C ASP A 309 -10.03 -14.14 -3.40
N ILE A 310 -8.81 -13.62 -3.41
CA ILE A 310 -8.32 -12.72 -4.47
C ILE A 310 -8.26 -13.45 -5.81
N VAL A 311 -7.67 -14.62 -5.87
CA VAL A 311 -7.45 -15.38 -7.12
C VAL A 311 -8.77 -15.86 -7.72
N PHE A 312 -9.68 -16.36 -6.90
CA PHE A 312 -10.94 -16.96 -7.33
C PHE A 312 -12.15 -16.03 -7.27
N SER A 313 -11.95 -14.73 -7.04
CA SER A 313 -13.00 -13.76 -6.75
C SER A 313 -14.09 -13.64 -7.80
N ASN A 314 -13.79 -13.86 -9.08
CA ASN A 314 -14.76 -13.81 -10.16
C ASN A 314 -14.36 -14.70 -11.35
N GLU A 315 -15.32 -14.93 -12.26
CA GLU A 315 -15.13 -15.79 -13.42
C GLU A 315 -14.15 -15.19 -14.43
N GLU A 316 -14.19 -13.89 -14.66
CA GLU A 316 -13.32 -13.18 -15.61
C GLU A 316 -11.84 -13.32 -15.21
N ARG A 317 -11.54 -13.26 -13.89
CA ARG A 317 -10.20 -13.47 -13.35
C ARG A 317 -9.73 -14.91 -13.55
N ARG A 318 -10.61 -15.88 -13.29
CA ARG A 318 -10.29 -17.30 -13.57
C ARG A 318 -10.00 -17.54 -15.05
N ALA A 319 -10.83 -16.96 -15.94
CA ALA A 319 -10.61 -17.06 -17.38
C ALA A 319 -9.28 -16.42 -17.84
N LEU A 320 -8.89 -15.28 -17.21
CA LEU A 320 -7.58 -14.66 -17.48
C LEU A 320 -6.42 -15.59 -17.07
N LEU A 321 -6.51 -16.24 -15.91
CA LEU A 321 -5.48 -17.17 -15.45
C LEU A 321 -5.36 -18.39 -16.38
N LEU A 322 -6.48 -18.92 -16.91
CA LEU A 322 -6.44 -19.99 -17.88
C LEU A 322 -5.74 -19.56 -19.18
N ARG A 323 -6.05 -18.38 -19.71
CA ARG A 323 -5.34 -17.81 -20.87
C ARG A 323 -3.84 -17.59 -20.60
N PHE A 324 -3.48 -17.23 -19.39
CA PHE A 324 -2.07 -17.11 -19.00
C PHE A 324 -1.35 -18.48 -19.11
N PHE A 325 -1.98 -19.56 -18.68
CA PHE A 325 -1.40 -20.90 -18.85
C PHE A 325 -1.30 -21.35 -20.30
N GLU A 326 -2.30 -21.04 -21.12
CA GLU A 326 -2.26 -21.31 -22.55
C GLU A 326 -1.08 -20.59 -23.21
N HIS A 327 -0.88 -19.30 -22.89
CA HIS A 327 0.27 -18.54 -23.36
C HIS A 327 1.60 -19.09 -22.83
N HIS A 328 1.66 -19.44 -21.57
CA HIS A 328 2.85 -20.08 -20.98
C HIS A 328 3.22 -21.39 -21.70
N ALA A 329 2.24 -22.19 -22.11
CA ALA A 329 2.48 -23.42 -22.85
C ALA A 329 3.14 -23.14 -24.22
N LEU A 330 2.79 -22.06 -24.90
CA LEU A 330 3.46 -21.65 -26.14
C LEU A 330 4.94 -21.34 -25.92
N LEU A 331 5.28 -20.63 -24.86
CA LEU A 331 6.68 -20.34 -24.50
C LEU A 331 7.44 -21.59 -24.10
N ALA A 332 6.77 -22.53 -23.41
CA ALA A 332 7.36 -23.80 -23.03
C ALA A 332 7.74 -24.68 -24.24
N GLU A 333 6.99 -24.63 -25.35
CA GLU A 333 7.34 -25.32 -26.59
C GLU A 333 8.65 -24.77 -27.22
N MET A 334 8.94 -23.47 -27.08
CA MET A 334 10.23 -22.91 -27.53
C MET A 334 11.40 -23.55 -26.76
N VAL A 335 11.25 -23.70 -25.44
CA VAL A 335 12.27 -24.33 -24.59
C VAL A 335 12.45 -25.80 -24.96
N LYS A 336 11.34 -26.55 -25.10
CA LYS A 336 11.33 -27.96 -25.44
C LYS A 336 12.00 -28.24 -26.80
N ASN A 337 11.77 -27.35 -27.78
CA ASN A 337 12.32 -27.50 -29.14
C ASN A 337 13.69 -26.82 -29.30
N ASN A 338 14.27 -26.28 -28.23
CA ASN A 338 15.53 -25.48 -28.26
C ASN A 338 15.48 -24.36 -29.32
N ASP A 339 14.31 -23.73 -29.48
CA ASP A 339 14.08 -22.66 -30.46
C ASP A 339 14.58 -21.32 -29.95
N ARG A 340 15.89 -21.14 -30.04
CA ARG A 340 16.56 -19.89 -29.64
C ARG A 340 16.11 -18.69 -30.48
N ASN A 341 15.84 -18.88 -31.76
CA ASN A 341 15.44 -17.78 -32.63
C ASN A 341 14.01 -17.32 -32.36
N GLY A 342 13.09 -18.25 -32.14
CA GLY A 342 11.74 -17.96 -31.68
C GLY A 342 11.75 -17.18 -30.36
N PHE A 343 12.57 -17.58 -29.40
CA PHE A 343 12.72 -16.88 -28.12
C PHE A 343 13.21 -15.42 -28.32
N ILE A 344 14.23 -15.19 -29.15
CA ILE A 344 14.74 -13.84 -29.42
C ILE A 344 13.66 -12.98 -30.06
N LYS A 345 12.95 -13.50 -31.05
CA LYS A 345 11.86 -12.79 -31.73
C LYS A 345 10.74 -12.40 -30.77
N GLU A 346 10.33 -13.29 -29.91
CA GLU A 346 9.31 -12.99 -28.88
C GLU A 346 9.82 -11.92 -27.92
N PHE A 347 11.07 -12.05 -27.46
CA PHE A 347 11.69 -11.05 -26.58
C PHE A 347 11.71 -9.66 -27.21
N GLU A 348 12.05 -9.55 -28.48
CA GLU A 348 12.06 -8.27 -29.23
C GLU A 348 10.65 -7.68 -29.34
N GLN A 349 9.63 -8.49 -29.63
CA GLN A 349 8.24 -8.03 -29.65
C GLN A 349 7.78 -7.52 -28.29
N VAL A 350 8.14 -8.20 -27.21
CA VAL A 350 7.84 -7.74 -25.83
C VAL A 350 8.63 -6.44 -25.53
N THR A 351 9.86 -6.30 -26.01
CA THR A 351 10.64 -5.06 -25.86
C THR A 351 9.95 -3.90 -26.55
N ASP A 352 9.46 -4.08 -27.76
CA ASP A 352 8.72 -3.05 -28.49
C ASP A 352 7.42 -2.66 -27.78
N PHE A 353 6.71 -3.64 -27.20
CA PHE A 353 5.51 -3.41 -26.40
C PHE A 353 5.80 -2.58 -25.13
N PHE A 354 6.91 -2.87 -24.43
CA PHE A 354 7.31 -2.09 -23.26
C PHE A 354 7.82 -0.69 -23.61
N GLY A 355 8.43 -0.50 -24.76
CA GLY A 355 8.90 0.79 -25.26
C GLY A 355 9.73 1.58 -24.24
N SER A 356 9.42 2.85 -24.06
CA SER A 356 10.12 3.73 -23.11
C SER A 356 9.99 3.30 -21.64
N PHE A 357 8.99 2.49 -21.31
CA PHE A 357 8.84 1.95 -19.95
C PHE A 357 10.00 1.01 -19.59
N ALA A 358 10.56 0.25 -20.54
CA ALA A 358 11.68 -0.65 -20.28
C ALA A 358 12.92 0.10 -19.75
N THR A 359 13.28 1.24 -20.37
CA THR A 359 14.39 2.09 -19.90
C THR A 359 14.13 2.62 -18.49
N LYS A 360 12.93 3.15 -18.25
CA LYS A 360 12.54 3.63 -16.91
C LYS A 360 12.58 2.52 -15.87
N ALA A 361 12.11 1.32 -16.21
CA ALA A 361 12.13 0.17 -15.32
C ALA A 361 13.56 -0.25 -14.97
N LEU A 362 14.50 -0.18 -15.93
CA LEU A 362 15.92 -0.46 -15.70
C LEU A 362 16.51 0.53 -14.69
N GLU A 363 16.26 1.83 -14.86
CA GLU A 363 16.74 2.89 -13.96
C GLU A 363 16.18 2.72 -12.53
N GLU A 364 14.87 2.58 -12.39
CA GLU A 364 14.19 2.44 -11.09
C GLU A 364 14.59 1.13 -10.36
N SER A 365 14.70 0.02 -11.10
CA SER A 365 15.15 -1.24 -10.51
C SER A 365 16.62 -1.18 -10.13
N GLY A 366 17.49 -0.53 -10.91
CA GLY A 366 18.88 -0.31 -10.58
C GLY A 366 19.06 0.46 -9.27
N TYR A 367 18.24 1.50 -9.07
CA TYR A 367 18.19 2.22 -7.80
C TYR A 367 17.82 1.29 -6.63
N LEU A 368 16.75 0.51 -6.77
CA LEU A 368 16.31 -0.43 -5.72
C LEU A 368 17.38 -1.49 -5.40
N ILE A 369 18.03 -2.05 -6.43
CA ILE A 369 19.08 -3.06 -6.30
C ILE A 369 20.26 -2.53 -5.49
N ASN A 370 20.73 -1.31 -5.77
CA ASN A 370 21.82 -0.69 -5.05
C ASN A 370 21.47 -0.49 -3.55
N ARG A 371 20.24 -0.07 -3.25
CA ARG A 371 19.80 0.10 -1.85
C ARG A 371 19.63 -1.22 -1.10
N LEU A 372 19.23 -2.28 -1.80
CA LEU A 372 19.13 -3.62 -1.21
C LEU A 372 20.51 -4.21 -0.94
N ALA A 373 21.49 -3.97 -1.80
CA ALA A 373 22.86 -4.45 -1.60
C ALA A 373 23.45 -3.96 -0.27
N ASP A 374 23.30 -2.66 0.04
CA ASP A 374 23.78 -2.06 1.30
C ASP A 374 23.15 -2.69 2.55
N ARG A 375 21.92 -3.22 2.44
CA ARG A 375 21.18 -3.81 3.55
C ARG A 375 21.53 -5.27 3.81
N PHE A 376 22.00 -5.96 2.79
CA PHE A 376 22.24 -7.42 2.85
C PHE A 376 23.72 -7.81 2.87
N ALA A 377 24.62 -6.83 3.01
CA ALA A 377 26.06 -7.05 3.14
C ALA A 377 26.46 -7.63 4.52
#